data_868917167760a2c9b6e79cd3b94c8ea7
#
_entry.id   868917167760a2c9b6e79cd3b94c8ea7
#
_cell.length_a   1.000
_cell.length_b   1.000
_cell.length_c   1.000
_cell.angle_alpha   90.00
_cell.angle_beta   90.00
_cell.angle_gamma   90.00
#
_symmetry.space_group_name_H-M   'P 1'
#
loop_
_entity.id
_entity.type
_entity.pdbx_description
1 polymer ?
#
loop_
_entity_poly.entity_id
_entity_poly.type
_entity_poly.pdbx_seq_one_letter_code
_entity_poly.pdbx_strand_id
1 'polypeptide(L)'
;MPRKRRLHLPRAGFHITARSQGGVEYFVPEMRAGIAADIENAMSSYGHTLLAYVVMPNHFHIVIRQGDAPLAWVMQRIMQRTAARVRRTHGGEGHVFGRPYWAATCKNPGYLRRAIVYTHMNPCKANLCTSADEYMWSSHLYYVAAPGAAQRSRQDMLEGIMLFADASLERDAAVRNYLRFMDHCVAQRANSVPGDWLLPDGPQRHMLPNAAQGDTYWQANYSAFNEGSSFARPNVDVSHAATSLLSRIDPCLTLDDIRTTGRSRTMGKVRRRLIEGLLVYGCRGTAISRCLNVSPSLVSTVSGRMRLLATRE
;
A
#
# COMPACT_ATOMS: atom_id res chain seq x y z
N MET A 1 21.32 -23.38 -2.76
CA MET A 1 19.99 -23.71 -2.25
C MET A 1 18.93 -23.14 -3.18
N PRO A 2 17.89 -23.91 -3.57
CA PRO A 2 16.80 -23.40 -4.39
C PRO A 2 16.08 -22.27 -3.63
N ARG A 3 15.74 -21.17 -4.33
CA ARG A 3 14.99 -20.07 -3.73
C ARG A 3 13.57 -20.52 -3.43
N LYS A 4 13.07 -20.27 -2.22
CA LYS A 4 11.65 -20.48 -1.89
C LYS A 4 10.79 -19.70 -2.88
N ARG A 5 9.72 -20.31 -3.36
CA ARG A 5 8.72 -19.63 -4.21
C ARG A 5 8.12 -18.47 -3.42
N ARG A 6 7.98 -17.32 -4.10
CA ARG A 6 7.27 -16.19 -3.50
C ARG A 6 5.79 -16.52 -3.44
N LEU A 7 5.19 -16.14 -2.32
CA LEU A 7 3.76 -16.33 -2.11
C LEU A 7 2.98 -15.45 -3.08
N HIS A 8 1.93 -16.02 -3.61
CA HIS A 8 0.92 -15.31 -4.35
C HIS A 8 -0.27 -15.11 -3.41
N LEU A 9 -0.48 -13.85 -2.99
CA LEU A 9 -1.50 -13.46 -2.02
C LEU A 9 -2.42 -12.39 -2.64
N PRO A 10 -3.41 -12.78 -3.47
CA PRO A 10 -4.35 -11.82 -4.05
C PRO A 10 -4.99 -10.94 -2.99
N ARG A 11 -5.08 -9.64 -3.26
CA ARG A 11 -5.62 -8.59 -2.39
C ARG A 11 -4.75 -8.20 -1.19
N ALA A 12 -3.62 -8.88 -0.94
CA ALA A 12 -2.69 -8.44 0.09
C ALA A 12 -1.97 -7.15 -0.34
N GLY A 13 -1.68 -6.30 0.65
CA GLY A 13 -0.80 -5.14 0.47
C GLY A 13 0.66 -5.58 0.47
N PHE A 14 1.47 -5.02 -0.42
CA PHE A 14 2.91 -5.23 -0.45
C PHE A 14 3.66 -3.92 -0.52
N HIS A 15 4.75 -3.82 0.25
CA HIS A 15 5.80 -2.83 0.04
C HIS A 15 6.98 -3.50 -0.65
N ILE A 16 7.41 -2.95 -1.77
CA ILE A 16 8.39 -3.55 -2.68
C ILE A 16 9.54 -2.59 -2.86
N THR A 17 10.76 -3.12 -2.88
CA THR A 17 11.98 -2.35 -3.19
C THR A 17 12.85 -3.11 -4.18
N ALA A 18 13.34 -2.42 -5.20
CA ALA A 18 14.37 -2.93 -6.08
C ALA A 18 15.52 -1.93 -6.17
N ARG A 19 16.75 -2.41 -5.87
CA ARG A 19 17.95 -1.58 -5.79
C ARG A 19 18.98 -2.00 -6.84
N SER A 20 19.66 -1.02 -7.41
CA SER A 20 20.79 -1.22 -8.31
C SER A 20 21.91 -2.00 -7.63
N GLN A 21 22.69 -2.69 -8.43
CA GLN A 21 23.86 -3.42 -7.94
C GLN A 21 24.88 -2.45 -7.33
N GLY A 22 25.39 -2.80 -6.15
CA GLY A 22 26.34 -1.97 -5.42
C GLY A 22 25.81 -0.62 -4.94
N GLY A 23 24.52 -0.32 -5.14
CA GLY A 23 23.95 0.97 -4.79
C GLY A 23 24.30 2.10 -5.77
N VAL A 24 24.81 1.78 -6.94
CA VAL A 24 25.19 2.77 -7.97
C VAL A 24 23.99 3.57 -8.44
N GLU A 25 24.15 4.88 -8.56
CA GLU A 25 23.08 5.83 -8.93
C GLU A 25 22.85 5.87 -10.45
N TYR A 26 22.36 4.77 -11.00
CA TYR A 26 22.08 4.66 -12.43
C TYR A 26 20.86 5.46 -12.90
N PHE A 27 19.91 5.77 -12.00
CA PHE A 27 18.64 6.35 -12.40
C PHE A 27 18.74 7.87 -12.43
N VAL A 28 19.33 8.40 -13.51
CA VAL A 28 19.45 9.83 -13.76
C VAL A 28 18.07 10.50 -13.88
N PRO A 29 17.94 11.82 -13.65
CA PRO A 29 16.66 12.52 -13.65
C PRO A 29 15.79 12.24 -14.88
N GLU A 30 16.39 12.27 -16.07
CA GLU A 30 15.73 12.08 -17.37
C GLU A 30 15.12 10.67 -17.50
N MET A 31 15.70 9.70 -16.80
CA MET A 31 15.26 8.31 -16.82
C MET A 31 14.15 8.04 -15.82
N ARG A 32 14.11 8.77 -14.67
CA ARG A 32 13.19 8.49 -13.57
C ARG A 32 11.73 8.61 -13.97
N ALA A 33 11.38 9.59 -14.79
CA ALA A 33 10.02 9.74 -15.32
C ALA A 33 9.60 8.50 -16.15
N GLY A 34 10.51 7.97 -16.97
CA GLY A 34 10.27 6.77 -17.76
C GLY A 34 10.15 5.51 -16.89
N ILE A 35 10.90 5.41 -15.79
CA ILE A 35 10.77 4.30 -14.81
C ILE A 35 9.42 4.40 -14.10
N ALA A 36 9.00 5.60 -13.67
CA ALA A 36 7.69 5.82 -13.06
C ALA A 36 6.55 5.38 -14.00
N ALA A 37 6.60 5.80 -15.27
CA ALA A 37 5.62 5.37 -16.26
C ALA A 37 5.63 3.85 -16.50
N ASP A 38 6.80 3.20 -16.49
CA ASP A 38 6.90 1.75 -16.61
C ASP A 38 6.29 1.03 -15.39
N ILE A 39 6.42 1.60 -14.17
CA ILE A 39 5.76 1.10 -12.95
C ILE A 39 4.25 1.18 -13.10
N GLU A 40 3.70 2.37 -13.41
CA GLU A 40 2.26 2.60 -13.54
C GLU A 40 1.64 1.68 -14.61
N ASN A 41 2.23 1.64 -15.80
CA ASN A 41 1.75 0.82 -16.91
C ASN A 41 1.81 -0.68 -16.61
N ALA A 42 2.88 -1.14 -15.96
CA ALA A 42 3.01 -2.55 -15.62
C ALA A 42 1.99 -2.95 -14.54
N MET A 43 1.82 -2.14 -13.48
CA MET A 43 0.83 -2.43 -12.43
C MET A 43 -0.58 -2.54 -13.01
N SER A 44 -1.00 -1.58 -13.83
CA SER A 44 -2.30 -1.60 -14.50
C SER A 44 -2.44 -2.82 -15.43
N SER A 45 -1.42 -3.12 -16.27
CA SER A 45 -1.47 -4.22 -17.22
C SER A 45 -1.59 -5.61 -16.57
N TYR A 46 -1.09 -5.76 -15.36
CA TYR A 46 -1.18 -7.01 -14.59
C TYR A 46 -2.30 -7.01 -13.54
N GLY A 47 -3.16 -5.99 -13.53
CA GLY A 47 -4.31 -5.89 -12.64
C GLY A 47 -3.96 -5.72 -11.17
N HIS A 48 -2.81 -5.11 -10.86
CA HIS A 48 -2.45 -4.71 -9.50
C HIS A 48 -2.88 -3.29 -9.23
N THR A 49 -3.38 -2.99 -8.05
CA THR A 49 -3.65 -1.61 -7.62
C THR A 49 -2.36 -0.97 -7.11
N LEU A 50 -1.90 0.06 -7.78
CA LEU A 50 -0.74 0.84 -7.37
C LEU A 50 -1.16 1.88 -6.33
N LEU A 51 -0.67 1.74 -5.10
CA LEU A 51 -1.02 2.65 -4.01
C LEU A 51 -0.01 3.79 -3.84
N ALA A 52 1.27 3.51 -3.97
CA ALA A 52 2.32 4.53 -3.93
C ALA A 52 3.58 4.06 -4.65
N TYR A 53 4.38 5.03 -5.12
CA TYR A 53 5.73 4.77 -5.58
C TYR A 53 6.65 5.97 -5.39
N VAL A 54 7.95 5.71 -5.44
CA VAL A 54 9.01 6.71 -5.59
C VAL A 54 10.19 6.10 -6.34
N VAL A 55 10.76 6.86 -7.27
CA VAL A 55 11.96 6.47 -8.02
C VAL A 55 13.15 7.30 -7.52
N MET A 56 14.04 6.66 -6.77
CA MET A 56 15.27 7.24 -6.22
C MET A 56 16.44 7.10 -7.21
N PRO A 57 17.60 7.73 -6.99
CA PRO A 57 18.74 7.61 -7.89
C PRO A 57 19.27 6.19 -8.14
N ASN A 58 19.12 5.29 -7.17
CA ASN A 58 19.65 3.92 -7.21
C ASN A 58 18.67 2.82 -6.84
N HIS A 59 17.43 3.15 -6.55
CA HIS A 59 16.39 2.20 -6.21
C HIS A 59 15.01 2.80 -6.42
N PHE A 60 13.98 1.99 -6.33
CA PHE A 60 12.60 2.46 -6.25
C PHE A 60 11.82 1.69 -5.19
N HIS A 61 10.86 2.37 -4.59
CA HIS A 61 9.85 1.77 -3.73
C HIS A 61 8.50 1.78 -4.42
N ILE A 62 7.73 0.73 -4.19
CA ILE A 62 6.38 0.57 -4.71
C ILE A 62 5.50 -0.01 -3.61
N VAL A 63 4.32 0.56 -3.39
CA VAL A 63 3.29 0.01 -2.51
C VAL A 63 2.10 -0.37 -3.37
N ILE A 64 1.65 -1.60 -3.24
CA ILE A 64 0.55 -2.14 -4.05
C ILE A 64 -0.47 -2.89 -3.20
N ARG A 65 -1.66 -3.07 -3.77
CA ARG A 65 -2.54 -4.18 -3.47
C ARG A 65 -2.44 -5.19 -4.61
N GLN A 66 -2.06 -6.43 -4.29
CA GLN A 66 -1.87 -7.45 -5.30
C GLN A 66 -3.20 -7.86 -5.94
N GLY A 67 -3.23 -7.90 -7.28
CA GLY A 67 -4.31 -8.47 -8.07
C GLY A 67 -4.12 -9.98 -8.26
N ASP A 68 -4.73 -10.50 -9.33
CA ASP A 68 -4.70 -11.95 -9.59
C ASP A 68 -3.41 -12.43 -10.25
N ALA A 69 -2.62 -11.53 -10.85
CA ALA A 69 -1.34 -11.91 -11.45
C ALA A 69 -0.22 -12.08 -10.39
N PRO A 70 0.71 -13.01 -10.59
CA PRO A 70 1.88 -13.14 -9.73
C PRO A 70 2.75 -11.89 -9.71
N LEU A 71 3.10 -11.39 -8.52
CA LEU A 71 3.98 -10.23 -8.36
C LEU A 71 5.33 -10.37 -9.11
N ALA A 72 5.80 -11.60 -9.25
CA ALA A 72 7.05 -11.87 -9.96
C ALA A 72 7.02 -11.43 -11.43
N TRP A 73 5.88 -11.56 -12.11
CA TRP A 73 5.75 -11.20 -13.53
C TRP A 73 5.84 -9.69 -13.74
N VAL A 74 5.09 -8.92 -12.94
CA VAL A 74 5.13 -7.46 -13.06
C VAL A 74 6.49 -6.90 -12.68
N MET A 75 7.10 -7.42 -11.61
CA MET A 75 8.42 -6.97 -11.18
C MET A 75 9.52 -7.33 -12.17
N GLN A 76 9.45 -8.51 -12.80
CA GLN A 76 10.35 -8.89 -13.88
C GLN A 76 10.27 -7.88 -15.03
N ARG A 77 9.06 -7.53 -15.46
CA ARG A 77 8.85 -6.56 -16.54
C ARG A 77 9.41 -5.18 -16.19
N ILE A 78 9.11 -4.66 -15.00
CA ILE A 78 9.61 -3.35 -14.54
C ILE A 78 11.15 -3.35 -14.52
N MET A 79 11.75 -4.35 -13.87
CA MET A 79 13.20 -4.42 -13.74
C MET A 79 13.91 -4.61 -15.09
N GLN A 80 13.34 -5.40 -16.01
CA GLN A 80 13.89 -5.56 -17.38
C GLN A 80 13.85 -4.23 -18.15
N ARG A 81 12.73 -3.50 -18.11
CA ARG A 81 12.61 -2.20 -18.79
C ARG A 81 13.54 -1.17 -18.19
N THR A 82 13.63 -1.12 -16.85
CA THR A 82 14.60 -0.25 -16.15
C THR A 82 16.04 -0.59 -16.55
N ALA A 83 16.40 -1.87 -16.54
CA ALA A 83 17.74 -2.29 -16.95
C ALA A 83 18.04 -1.95 -18.42
N ALA A 84 17.07 -2.08 -19.31
CA ALA A 84 17.22 -1.68 -20.71
C ALA A 84 17.43 -0.16 -20.87
N ARG A 85 16.74 0.67 -20.08
CA ARG A 85 16.95 2.13 -20.02
C ARG A 85 18.38 2.46 -19.55
N VAL A 86 18.80 1.85 -18.43
CA VAL A 86 20.14 2.06 -17.86
C VAL A 86 21.21 1.73 -18.88
N ARG A 87 21.14 0.56 -19.54
CA ARG A 87 22.14 0.18 -20.56
C ARG A 87 22.14 1.11 -21.75
N ARG A 88 20.98 1.63 -22.16
CA ARG A 88 20.89 2.58 -23.28
C ARG A 88 21.55 3.93 -22.95
N THR A 89 21.43 4.37 -21.69
CA THR A 89 21.95 5.67 -21.25
C THR A 89 23.42 5.61 -20.86
N HIS A 90 23.83 4.56 -20.13
CA HIS A 90 25.17 4.46 -19.56
C HIS A 90 26.09 3.51 -20.34
N GLY A 91 25.52 2.74 -21.29
CA GLY A 91 26.27 1.64 -21.93
C GLY A 91 26.52 0.49 -20.93
N GLY A 92 27.51 -0.33 -21.27
CA GLY A 92 28.02 -1.39 -20.39
C GLY A 92 27.25 -2.71 -20.45
N GLU A 93 28.00 -3.76 -20.10
CA GLU A 93 27.50 -5.11 -19.90
C GLU A 93 27.38 -5.42 -18.43
N GLY A 94 26.45 -6.33 -18.06
CA GLY A 94 26.29 -6.77 -16.70
C GLY A 94 24.91 -6.51 -16.09
N HIS A 95 24.80 -6.82 -14.81
CA HIS A 95 23.53 -6.75 -14.09
C HIS A 95 23.31 -5.37 -13.49
N VAL A 96 22.27 -4.67 -13.92
CA VAL A 96 21.83 -3.39 -13.30
C VAL A 96 21.32 -3.63 -11.88
N PHE A 97 20.61 -4.73 -11.65
CA PHE A 97 20.14 -5.14 -10.34
C PHE A 97 20.94 -6.36 -9.88
N GLY A 98 21.67 -6.24 -8.78
CA GLY A 98 22.47 -7.34 -8.23
C GLY A 98 21.65 -8.43 -7.57
N ARG A 99 20.40 -8.12 -7.21
CA ARG A 99 19.46 -9.04 -6.57
C ARG A 99 18.05 -8.84 -7.14
N PRO A 100 17.19 -9.85 -7.05
CA PRO A 100 15.76 -9.65 -7.26
C PRO A 100 15.23 -8.62 -6.26
N TYR A 101 14.07 -8.04 -6.60
CA TYR A 101 13.37 -7.13 -5.68
C TYR A 101 13.10 -7.80 -4.33
N TRP A 102 13.02 -6.97 -3.29
CA TRP A 102 12.50 -7.34 -1.98
C TRP A 102 11.01 -6.96 -1.91
N ALA A 103 10.21 -7.75 -1.20
CA ALA A 103 8.80 -7.48 -0.98
C ALA A 103 8.40 -7.92 0.42
N ALA A 104 7.75 -7.02 1.16
CA ALA A 104 7.15 -7.30 2.46
C ALA A 104 5.65 -7.18 2.37
N THR A 105 4.94 -8.08 3.02
CA THR A 105 3.49 -8.03 3.14
C THR A 105 3.07 -6.98 4.16
N CYS A 106 2.14 -6.12 3.78
CA CYS A 106 1.52 -5.15 4.68
C CYS A 106 0.35 -5.83 5.40
N LYS A 107 0.57 -6.25 6.64
CA LYS A 107 -0.35 -7.12 7.40
C LYS A 107 -1.68 -6.45 7.80
N ASN A 108 -1.75 -5.14 7.79
CA ASN A 108 -2.96 -4.39 8.16
C ASN A 108 -2.99 -2.99 7.52
N PRO A 109 -4.14 -2.30 7.53
CA PRO A 109 -4.28 -0.97 6.94
C PRO A 109 -3.35 0.09 7.56
N GLY A 110 -3.05 0.01 8.85
CA GLY A 110 -2.13 0.92 9.52
C GLY A 110 -0.70 0.78 8.99
N TYR A 111 -0.26 -0.45 8.77
CA TYR A 111 1.03 -0.72 8.13
C TYR A 111 1.07 -0.21 6.68
N LEU A 112 -0.01 -0.41 5.93
CA LEU A 112 -0.12 0.05 4.55
C LEU A 112 -0.03 1.58 4.46
N ARG A 113 -0.72 2.32 5.35
CA ARG A 113 -0.59 3.79 5.46
C ARG A 113 0.84 4.23 5.73
N ARG A 114 1.53 3.56 6.65
CA ARG A 114 2.95 3.86 6.94
C ARG A 114 3.85 3.57 5.74
N ALA A 115 3.64 2.46 5.05
CA ALA A 115 4.40 2.14 3.85
C ALA A 115 4.23 3.18 2.74
N ILE A 116 3.02 3.74 2.58
CA ILE A 116 2.75 4.83 1.65
C ILE A 116 3.53 6.09 2.07
N VAL A 117 3.38 6.53 3.31
CA VAL A 117 4.08 7.74 3.81
C VAL A 117 5.59 7.54 3.78
N TYR A 118 6.09 6.38 4.21
CA TYR A 118 7.52 6.05 4.10
C TYR A 118 8.02 6.16 2.66
N THR A 119 7.27 5.63 1.69
CA THR A 119 7.62 5.69 0.27
C THR A 119 7.72 7.13 -0.20
N HIS A 120 6.76 7.99 0.13
CA HIS A 120 6.74 9.39 -0.27
C HIS A 120 7.81 10.23 0.44
N MET A 121 8.16 9.89 1.69
CA MET A 121 9.18 10.59 2.47
C MET A 121 10.62 10.14 2.18
N ASN A 122 10.81 9.09 1.37
CA ASN A 122 12.14 8.54 1.07
C ASN A 122 13.12 9.59 0.50
N PRO A 123 12.72 10.50 -0.43
CA PRO A 123 13.60 11.54 -0.94
C PRO A 123 14.07 12.52 0.13
N CYS A 124 13.17 12.98 0.99
CA CYS A 124 13.51 13.88 2.11
C CYS A 124 14.45 13.18 3.11
N LYS A 125 14.23 11.90 3.34
CA LYS A 125 15.08 11.08 4.19
C LYS A 125 16.50 10.93 3.62
N ALA A 126 16.61 10.83 2.30
CA ALA A 126 17.88 10.77 1.58
C ALA A 126 18.51 12.16 1.35
N ASN A 127 17.94 13.23 1.92
CA ASN A 127 18.34 14.64 1.73
C ASN A 127 18.38 15.08 0.25
N LEU A 128 17.50 14.51 -0.59
CA LEU A 128 17.34 14.89 -1.99
C LEU A 128 16.38 16.07 -2.17
N CYS A 129 15.57 16.36 -1.16
CA CYS A 129 14.64 17.49 -1.10
C CYS A 129 14.31 17.79 0.37
N THR A 130 13.76 18.98 0.64
CA THR A 130 13.32 19.37 1.98
C THR A 130 11.87 18.97 2.24
N SER A 131 11.05 18.97 1.20
CA SER A 131 9.64 18.53 1.22
C SER A 131 9.36 17.49 0.16
N ALA A 132 8.41 16.59 0.43
CA ALA A 132 7.98 15.57 -0.53
C ALA A 132 7.36 16.17 -1.80
N ASP A 133 6.80 17.40 -1.71
CA ASP A 133 6.23 18.14 -2.83
C ASP A 133 7.28 18.52 -3.88
N GLU A 134 8.54 18.65 -3.48
CA GLU A 134 9.65 19.03 -4.37
C GLU A 134 10.14 17.84 -5.21
N TYR A 135 9.73 16.62 -4.89
CA TYR A 135 10.24 15.42 -5.54
C TYR A 135 9.28 14.87 -6.59
N MET A 136 9.48 15.26 -7.83
CA MET A 136 8.57 14.98 -8.95
C MET A 136 8.48 13.51 -9.38
N TRP A 137 9.43 12.65 -9.01
CA TRP A 137 9.43 11.21 -9.35
C TRP A 137 8.80 10.33 -8.26
N SER A 138 7.81 10.89 -7.59
CA SER A 138 7.02 10.27 -6.54
C SER A 138 5.53 10.38 -6.86
N SER A 139 4.76 9.41 -6.41
CA SER A 139 3.30 9.48 -6.47
C SER A 139 2.68 10.41 -5.41
N HIS A 140 3.49 11.05 -4.56
CA HIS A 140 3.01 12.01 -3.58
C HIS A 140 2.14 13.11 -4.20
N LEU A 141 2.58 13.67 -5.33
CA LEU A 141 1.86 14.73 -6.02
C LEU A 141 0.45 14.34 -6.46
N TYR A 142 0.19 13.06 -6.75
CA TYR A 142 -1.17 12.59 -7.06
C TYR A 142 -2.09 12.60 -5.84
N TYR A 143 -1.52 12.52 -4.64
CA TYR A 143 -2.26 12.59 -3.38
C TYR A 143 -2.72 14.00 -3.08
N VAL A 144 -1.85 14.98 -3.26
CA VAL A 144 -2.08 16.39 -2.88
C VAL A 144 -2.61 17.28 -4.01
N ALA A 145 -2.45 16.86 -5.27
CA ALA A 145 -2.92 17.63 -6.43
C ALA A 145 -4.44 17.87 -6.41
N ALA A 146 -4.84 19.06 -6.80
CA ALA A 146 -6.25 19.40 -6.98
C ALA A 146 -6.94 18.46 -7.99
N PRO A 147 -8.24 18.19 -7.83
CA PRO A 147 -9.01 17.44 -8.81
C PRO A 147 -8.89 18.14 -10.19
N GLY A 148 -8.37 17.46 -11.19
CA GLY A 148 -8.17 18.01 -12.55
C GLY A 148 -6.73 18.03 -13.04
N ALA A 149 -5.72 18.04 -12.17
CA ALA A 149 -4.34 18.32 -12.54
C ALA A 149 -3.58 17.15 -13.21
N ALA A 150 -3.94 15.89 -12.99
CA ALA A 150 -3.24 14.75 -13.60
C ALA A 150 -4.21 13.61 -13.94
N GLN A 151 -4.19 13.14 -15.16
CA GLN A 151 -5.29 12.32 -15.71
C GLN A 151 -5.04 10.81 -15.79
N ARG A 152 -3.86 10.28 -15.54
CA ARG A 152 -3.54 8.88 -15.91
C ARG A 152 -3.50 7.84 -14.81
N SER A 153 -3.14 8.10 -13.59
CA SER A 153 -3.04 7.06 -12.54
C SER A 153 -4.02 7.28 -11.39
N ARG A 154 -5.08 8.00 -11.64
CA ARG A 154 -5.95 8.56 -10.61
C ARG A 154 -6.74 7.55 -9.80
N GLN A 155 -7.20 6.47 -10.43
CA GLN A 155 -8.12 5.54 -9.76
C GLN A 155 -7.37 4.71 -8.70
N ASP A 156 -6.16 4.26 -9.01
CA ASP A 156 -5.34 3.49 -8.09
C ASP A 156 -4.81 4.36 -6.95
N MET A 157 -4.36 5.59 -7.28
CA MET A 157 -3.93 6.55 -6.25
C MET A 157 -5.08 7.01 -5.37
N LEU A 158 -6.32 7.05 -5.90
CA LEU A 158 -7.51 7.32 -5.10
C LEU A 158 -7.70 6.23 -4.03
N GLU A 159 -7.50 4.96 -4.34
CA GLU A 159 -7.56 3.90 -3.34
C GLU A 159 -6.51 4.11 -2.24
N GLY A 160 -5.30 4.51 -2.62
CA GLY A 160 -4.23 4.82 -1.68
C GLY A 160 -4.57 5.98 -0.73
N ILE A 161 -5.05 7.12 -1.26
CA ILE A 161 -5.42 8.26 -0.43
C ILE A 161 -6.64 7.96 0.44
N MET A 162 -7.60 7.19 -0.04
CA MET A 162 -8.79 6.81 0.72
C MET A 162 -8.49 5.90 1.93
N LEU A 163 -7.29 5.32 2.03
CA LEU A 163 -6.84 4.67 3.26
C LEU A 163 -6.70 5.64 4.44
N PHE A 164 -6.61 6.95 4.17
CA PHE A 164 -6.53 8.02 5.18
C PHE A 164 -7.90 8.68 5.41
N ALA A 165 -8.94 8.26 4.71
CA ALA A 165 -10.28 8.79 4.90
C ALA A 165 -10.79 8.56 6.33
N ASP A 166 -11.54 9.53 6.83
CA ASP A 166 -12.35 9.43 8.03
C ASP A 166 -13.79 8.98 7.69
N ALA A 167 -14.71 9.23 8.61
CA ALA A 167 -16.11 8.87 8.44
C ALA A 167 -16.81 9.57 7.27
N SER A 168 -16.28 10.71 6.81
CA SER A 168 -16.88 11.45 5.68
C SER A 168 -16.66 10.74 4.35
N LEU A 169 -15.61 9.93 4.26
CA LEU A 169 -15.12 9.30 3.02
C LEU A 169 -14.86 10.31 1.88
N GLU A 170 -14.66 11.58 2.23
CA GLU A 170 -14.33 12.62 1.28
C GLU A 170 -12.84 12.63 0.98
N ARG A 171 -12.49 12.84 -0.29
CA ARG A 171 -11.10 12.91 -0.73
C ARG A 171 -10.32 14.01 -0.01
N ASP A 172 -10.91 15.18 0.14
CA ASP A 172 -10.23 16.32 0.76
C ASP A 172 -9.96 16.10 2.25
N ALA A 173 -10.87 15.43 2.95
CA ALA A 173 -10.64 14.99 4.33
C ALA A 173 -9.51 13.94 4.38
N ALA A 174 -9.51 12.99 3.47
CA ALA A 174 -8.44 11.99 3.36
C ALA A 174 -7.07 12.63 3.07
N VAL A 175 -7.01 13.65 2.22
CA VAL A 175 -5.78 14.43 1.94
C VAL A 175 -5.30 15.14 3.19
N ARG A 176 -6.18 15.85 3.91
CA ARG A 176 -5.81 16.52 5.17
C ARG A 176 -5.28 15.51 6.21
N ASN A 177 -5.91 14.36 6.34
CA ASN A 177 -5.49 13.32 7.28
C ASN A 177 -4.15 12.68 6.85
N TYR A 178 -3.94 12.49 5.57
CA TYR A 178 -2.67 12.03 5.02
C TYR A 178 -1.52 13.02 5.33
N LEU A 179 -1.73 14.31 5.10
CA LEU A 179 -0.73 15.34 5.39
C LEU A 179 -0.42 15.42 6.90
N ARG A 180 -1.45 15.42 7.76
CA ARG A 180 -1.25 15.34 9.22
C ARG A 180 -0.46 14.10 9.65
N PHE A 181 -0.72 12.96 9.01
CA PHE A 181 0.02 11.75 9.30
C PHE A 181 1.48 11.84 8.84
N MET A 182 1.75 12.49 7.70
CA MET A 182 3.11 12.80 7.26
C MET A 182 3.83 13.71 8.25
N ASP A 183 3.21 14.82 8.66
CA ASP A 183 3.79 15.78 9.62
C ASP A 183 4.12 15.08 10.95
N HIS A 184 3.22 14.24 11.43
CA HIS A 184 3.48 13.44 12.63
C HIS A 184 4.70 12.52 12.45
N CYS A 185 4.83 11.87 11.31
CA CYS A 185 5.98 11.03 11.01
C CYS A 185 7.28 11.84 10.91
N VAL A 186 7.24 13.05 10.38
CA VAL A 186 8.40 13.97 10.34
C VAL A 186 8.79 14.43 11.73
N ALA A 187 7.82 14.81 12.56
CA ALA A 187 8.06 15.25 13.94
C ALA A 187 8.67 14.12 14.80
N GLN A 188 8.18 12.88 14.63
CA GLN A 188 8.77 11.72 15.29
C GLN A 188 10.22 11.49 14.86
N ARG A 189 10.57 11.76 13.59
CA ARG A 189 11.94 11.67 13.09
C ARG A 189 12.90 12.61 13.83
N ALA A 190 12.48 13.85 14.05
CA ALA A 190 13.30 14.84 14.73
C ALA A 190 13.66 14.42 16.17
N ASN A 191 12.83 13.57 16.79
CA ASN A 191 12.95 13.15 18.19
C ASN A 191 13.48 11.70 18.34
N SER A 192 13.74 10.97 17.27
CA SER A 192 14.16 9.55 17.32
C SER A 192 15.61 9.37 16.91
N VAL A 193 16.24 8.32 17.47
CA VAL A 193 17.59 7.88 17.06
C VAL A 193 17.58 7.52 15.57
N PRO A 194 18.60 7.90 14.79
CA PRO A 194 18.67 7.55 13.38
C PRO A 194 18.51 6.04 13.16
N GLY A 195 17.48 5.64 12.45
CA GLY A 195 17.20 4.24 12.12
C GLY A 195 15.84 3.68 12.54
N ASP A 196 15.14 4.29 13.49
CA ASP A 196 14.03 3.63 14.22
C ASP A 196 12.62 3.97 13.74
N TRP A 197 12.44 4.74 12.66
CA TRP A 197 11.13 5.25 12.35
C TRP A 197 10.54 4.74 11.04
N LEU A 198 9.28 4.40 11.09
CA LEU A 198 8.36 3.98 10.04
C LEU A 198 8.52 2.57 9.49
N LEU A 199 9.65 2.20 9.02
CA LEU A 199 9.99 0.86 8.54
C LEU A 199 11.47 0.63 8.84
N PRO A 200 11.88 -0.58 9.16
CA PRO A 200 13.27 -0.85 9.43
C PRO A 200 14.11 -0.48 8.23
N ASP A 201 15.03 0.45 8.48
CA ASP A 201 15.99 0.89 7.50
C ASP A 201 17.12 -0.07 7.35
N GLY A 202 17.49 -0.12 6.19
CA GLY A 202 18.71 -0.72 5.78
C GLY A 202 18.47 -1.84 4.81
N PRO A 203 19.51 -2.14 4.01
CA PRO A 203 19.69 -3.47 3.49
C PRO A 203 19.92 -4.32 4.72
N GLN A 204 18.93 -4.52 5.53
CA GLN A 204 18.99 -5.63 6.44
C GLN A 204 19.19 -6.80 5.55
N ARG A 205 20.46 -7.02 5.47
CA ARG A 205 21.08 -8.17 4.90
C ARG A 205 20.19 -9.29 5.33
N HIS A 206 19.72 -9.96 4.33
CA HIS A 206 19.31 -11.31 4.48
C HIS A 206 17.91 -11.55 4.95
N MET A 207 17.34 -12.30 4.16
CA MET A 207 16.28 -13.22 4.45
C MET A 207 14.94 -12.54 4.71
N LEU A 208 14.02 -13.03 3.99
CA LEU A 208 12.71 -13.26 4.61
C LEU A 208 13.03 -13.72 6.03
N PRO A 209 12.71 -12.94 7.09
CA PRO A 209 12.79 -13.49 8.43
C PRO A 209 12.05 -14.82 8.37
N ASN A 210 12.58 -15.86 8.98
CA ASN A 210 11.75 -17.00 9.32
C ASN A 210 10.46 -16.41 9.86
N ALA A 211 9.32 -16.87 9.37
CA ALA A 211 8.01 -16.31 9.71
C ALA A 211 7.83 -16.02 11.21
N ALA A 212 8.46 -16.83 12.06
CA ALA A 212 8.51 -16.67 13.51
C ALA A 212 9.31 -15.42 14.01
N GLN A 213 10.41 -15.05 13.35
CA GLN A 213 11.23 -13.89 13.78
C GLN A 213 10.69 -12.57 13.24
N GLY A 214 10.02 -12.58 12.07
CA GLY A 214 9.32 -11.43 11.54
C GLY A 214 8.14 -11.01 12.41
N ASP A 215 7.43 -11.96 13.01
CA ASP A 215 6.25 -11.70 13.81
C ASP A 215 6.57 -11.02 15.14
N THR A 216 7.64 -11.43 15.83
CA THR A 216 8.05 -10.82 17.11
C THR A 216 8.58 -9.40 16.94
N TYR A 217 9.37 -9.12 15.92
CA TYR A 217 9.87 -7.79 15.64
C TYR A 217 8.75 -6.81 15.28
N TRP A 218 7.79 -7.25 14.46
CA TRP A 218 6.64 -6.44 14.05
C TRP A 218 5.64 -6.23 15.17
N GLN A 219 5.42 -7.24 16.03
CA GLN A 219 4.54 -7.14 17.20
C GLN A 219 5.10 -6.13 18.22
N ALA A 220 6.39 -6.16 18.53
CA ALA A 220 7.02 -5.25 19.46
C ALA A 220 6.92 -3.78 19.00
N ASN A 221 7.24 -3.51 17.72
CA ASN A 221 7.17 -2.14 17.18
C ASN A 221 5.73 -1.67 16.93
N TYR A 222 4.78 -2.59 16.71
CA TYR A 222 3.37 -2.27 16.56
C TYR A 222 2.72 -1.93 17.91
N SER A 223 3.08 -2.63 18.98
CA SER A 223 2.63 -2.33 20.35
C SER A 223 3.11 -0.96 20.80
N ALA A 224 4.39 -0.66 20.64
CA ALA A 224 4.95 0.64 21.00
C ALA A 224 4.30 1.83 20.27
N PHE A 225 3.88 1.63 19.00
CA PHE A 225 3.18 2.67 18.25
C PHE A 225 1.70 2.83 18.65
N ASN A 226 1.03 1.74 19.03
CA ASN A 226 -0.37 1.81 19.48
C ASN A 226 -0.51 2.35 20.92
N GLU A 227 0.52 2.17 21.75
CA GLU A 227 0.52 2.64 23.14
C GLU A 227 0.85 4.12 23.28
N GLY A 228 1.59 4.69 22.32
CA GLY A 228 2.01 6.10 22.32
C GLY A 228 1.11 7.07 21.55
N SER A 229 0.28 6.62 20.64
CA SER A 229 -0.59 7.49 19.86
C SER A 229 -2.06 7.25 20.23
N SER A 230 -2.65 8.21 20.91
CA SER A 230 -4.10 8.36 21.01
C SER A 230 -4.70 8.79 19.65
N PHE A 231 -4.29 8.16 18.55
CA PHE A 231 -5.13 8.14 17.37
C PHE A 231 -6.30 7.24 17.73
N ALA A 232 -7.29 7.86 18.39
CA ALA A 232 -8.63 7.29 18.47
C ALA A 232 -8.91 6.76 17.06
N ARG A 233 -9.20 5.47 16.96
CA ARG A 233 -9.71 4.91 15.70
C ARG A 233 -10.80 5.87 15.29
N PRO A 234 -10.74 6.47 14.07
CA PRO A 234 -11.76 7.40 13.66
C PRO A 234 -13.09 6.73 13.97
N ASN A 235 -13.99 7.45 14.61
CA ASN A 235 -15.33 6.94 14.86
C ASN A 235 -16.01 6.90 13.50
N VAL A 236 -15.68 5.87 12.72
CA VAL A 236 -16.16 5.72 11.35
C VAL A 236 -17.65 5.45 11.48
N ASP A 237 -18.47 6.33 10.93
CA ASP A 237 -19.86 6.01 10.70
C ASP A 237 -19.92 4.86 9.69
N VAL A 238 -20.11 3.66 10.26
CA VAL A 238 -20.09 2.42 9.48
C VAL A 238 -21.21 2.41 8.45
N SER A 239 -22.33 3.08 8.72
CA SER A 239 -23.47 3.17 7.80
C SER A 239 -23.12 4.04 6.60
N HIS A 240 -22.51 5.19 6.81
CA HIS A 240 -22.05 6.07 5.74
C HIS A 240 -20.94 5.39 4.90
N ALA A 241 -19.97 4.75 5.55
CA ALA A 241 -18.92 4.00 4.89
C ALA A 241 -19.49 2.83 4.07
N ALA A 242 -20.48 2.11 4.60
CA ALA A 242 -21.13 1.01 3.91
C ALA A 242 -21.92 1.48 2.68
N THR A 243 -22.65 2.59 2.78
CA THR A 243 -23.39 3.18 1.65
C THR A 243 -22.43 3.60 0.53
N SER A 244 -21.35 4.29 0.87
CA SER A 244 -20.35 4.73 -0.09
C SER A 244 -19.63 3.55 -0.78
N LEU A 245 -19.31 2.49 -0.04
CA LEU A 245 -18.73 1.28 -0.61
C LEU A 245 -19.73 0.52 -1.47
N LEU A 246 -20.98 0.45 -1.05
CA LEU A 246 -22.03 -0.28 -1.76
C LEU A 246 -22.31 0.35 -3.13
N SER A 247 -22.40 1.68 -3.20
CA SER A 247 -22.58 2.39 -4.48
C SER A 247 -21.45 2.15 -5.49
N ARG A 248 -20.28 1.75 -5.02
CA ARG A 248 -19.12 1.39 -5.87
C ARG A 248 -19.10 -0.09 -6.24
N ILE A 249 -19.67 -0.96 -5.41
CA ILE A 249 -19.77 -2.40 -5.66
C ILE A 249 -20.92 -2.69 -6.62
N ASP A 250 -22.07 -2.09 -6.35
CA ASP A 250 -23.28 -2.19 -7.13
C ASP A 250 -24.15 -0.95 -6.88
N PRO A 251 -24.19 0.02 -7.81
CA PRO A 251 -24.93 1.26 -7.65
C PRO A 251 -26.46 1.10 -7.61
N CYS A 252 -26.97 -0.05 -8.00
CA CYS A 252 -28.40 -0.34 -7.97
C CYS A 252 -28.90 -0.86 -6.62
N LEU A 253 -27.99 -1.15 -5.68
CA LEU A 253 -28.32 -1.71 -4.37
C LEU A 253 -28.24 -0.65 -3.27
N THR A 254 -29.20 -0.74 -2.34
CA THR A 254 -29.22 0.05 -1.11
C THR A 254 -28.75 -0.79 0.09
N LEU A 255 -28.44 -0.14 1.21
CA LEU A 255 -28.13 -0.87 2.46
C LEU A 255 -29.30 -1.72 2.95
N ASP A 256 -30.54 -1.29 2.68
CA ASP A 256 -31.71 -2.05 3.08
C ASP A 256 -31.87 -3.33 2.26
N ASP A 257 -31.47 -3.32 0.99
CA ASP A 257 -31.38 -4.53 0.18
C ASP A 257 -30.36 -5.52 0.77
N ILE A 258 -29.23 -5.00 1.25
CA ILE A 258 -28.21 -5.81 1.91
C ILE A 258 -28.74 -6.43 3.20
N ARG A 259 -29.56 -5.69 3.97
CA ARG A 259 -30.10 -6.12 5.28
C ARG A 259 -31.26 -7.11 5.14
N THR A 260 -32.10 -6.94 4.13
CA THR A 260 -33.40 -7.62 4.01
C THR A 260 -33.40 -8.77 3.01
N THR A 261 -32.60 -8.68 1.94
CA THR A 261 -32.59 -9.70 0.89
C THR A 261 -32.07 -11.04 1.39
N GLY A 262 -32.83 -12.09 1.12
CA GLY A 262 -32.56 -13.45 1.56
C GLY A 262 -31.25 -14.06 1.04
N ARG A 263 -31.10 -15.39 1.14
CA ARG A 263 -29.88 -16.16 0.84
C ARG A 263 -29.60 -16.33 -0.68
N SER A 264 -29.57 -15.22 -1.43
CA SER A 264 -29.11 -15.27 -2.82
C SER A 264 -27.59 -15.41 -2.89
N ARG A 265 -27.08 -16.23 -3.81
CA ARG A 265 -25.64 -16.42 -4.05
C ARG A 265 -24.97 -15.09 -4.46
N THR A 266 -25.65 -14.28 -5.25
CA THR A 266 -25.17 -12.96 -5.70
C THR A 266 -25.07 -11.99 -4.51
N MET A 267 -26.12 -11.89 -3.71
CA MET A 267 -26.14 -11.04 -2.53
C MET A 267 -25.09 -11.47 -1.49
N GLY A 268 -24.85 -12.77 -1.37
CA GLY A 268 -23.77 -13.29 -0.53
C GLY A 268 -22.37 -12.80 -0.96
N LYS A 269 -22.14 -12.67 -2.27
CA LYS A 269 -20.88 -12.11 -2.81
C LYS A 269 -20.76 -10.61 -2.52
N VAL A 270 -21.85 -9.84 -2.71
CA VAL A 270 -21.88 -8.40 -2.42
C VAL A 270 -21.65 -8.14 -0.93
N ARG A 271 -22.37 -8.85 -0.04
CA ARG A 271 -22.16 -8.75 1.42
C ARG A 271 -20.72 -9.02 1.80
N ARG A 272 -20.11 -10.05 1.24
CA ARG A 272 -18.72 -10.40 1.54
C ARG A 272 -17.76 -9.29 1.11
N ARG A 273 -17.89 -8.76 -0.10
CA ARG A 273 -17.08 -7.64 -0.60
C ARG A 273 -17.25 -6.39 0.27
N LEU A 274 -18.47 -6.12 0.70
CA LEU A 274 -18.76 -4.99 1.57
C LEU A 274 -18.11 -5.15 2.95
N ILE A 275 -18.19 -6.35 3.55
CA ILE A 275 -17.51 -6.66 4.81
C ILE A 275 -15.99 -6.54 4.65
N GLU A 276 -15.41 -7.08 3.57
CA GLU A 276 -13.98 -6.96 3.28
C GLU A 276 -13.56 -5.50 3.19
N GLY A 277 -14.30 -4.66 2.45
CA GLY A 277 -14.06 -3.23 2.34
C GLY A 277 -14.13 -2.52 3.69
N LEU A 278 -15.18 -2.73 4.48
CA LEU A 278 -15.34 -2.11 5.80
C LEU A 278 -14.25 -2.53 6.79
N LEU A 279 -13.78 -3.78 6.74
CA LEU A 279 -12.65 -4.24 7.54
C LEU A 279 -11.34 -3.55 7.12
N VAL A 280 -11.14 -3.32 5.82
CA VAL A 280 -10.00 -2.55 5.29
C VAL A 280 -10.04 -1.10 5.77
N TYR A 281 -11.23 -0.49 5.83
CA TYR A 281 -11.41 0.85 6.42
C TYR A 281 -11.21 0.89 7.94
N GLY A 282 -10.95 -0.25 8.58
CA GLY A 282 -10.70 -0.32 10.01
C GLY A 282 -11.96 -0.33 10.87
N CYS A 283 -13.13 -0.53 10.28
CA CYS A 283 -14.37 -0.69 11.02
C CYS A 283 -14.32 -1.91 11.96
N ARG A 284 -14.87 -1.78 13.17
CA ARG A 284 -14.96 -2.90 14.12
C ARG A 284 -15.93 -3.97 13.60
N GLY A 285 -15.57 -5.23 13.70
CA GLY A 285 -16.43 -6.34 13.25
C GLY A 285 -17.83 -6.33 13.88
N THR A 286 -17.94 -5.94 15.13
CA THR A 286 -19.23 -5.78 15.83
C THR A 286 -20.08 -4.64 15.25
N ALA A 287 -19.47 -3.56 14.82
CA ALA A 287 -20.16 -2.43 14.18
C ALA A 287 -20.60 -2.80 12.75
N ILE A 288 -19.77 -3.52 12.01
CA ILE A 288 -20.10 -4.07 10.68
C ILE A 288 -21.30 -5.03 10.78
N SER A 289 -21.26 -5.96 11.74
CA SER A 289 -22.34 -6.93 11.98
C SER A 289 -23.68 -6.24 12.23
N ARG A 290 -23.71 -5.22 13.10
CA ARG A 290 -24.90 -4.41 13.37
C ARG A 290 -25.35 -3.62 12.14
N CYS A 291 -24.42 -2.93 11.47
CA CYS A 291 -24.75 -2.07 10.34
C CYS A 291 -25.36 -2.86 9.18
N LEU A 292 -24.81 -4.02 8.84
CA LEU A 292 -25.26 -4.82 7.71
C LEU A 292 -26.30 -5.88 8.06
N ASN A 293 -26.70 -5.97 9.33
CA ASN A 293 -27.60 -7.01 9.86
C ASN A 293 -27.13 -8.43 9.48
N VAL A 294 -25.85 -8.70 9.69
CA VAL A 294 -25.24 -10.01 9.40
C VAL A 294 -24.71 -10.64 10.68
N SER A 295 -24.58 -11.96 10.70
CA SER A 295 -24.07 -12.65 11.90
C SER A 295 -22.61 -12.25 12.19
N PRO A 296 -22.24 -12.10 13.47
CA PRO A 296 -20.84 -11.90 13.86
C PRO A 296 -19.90 -12.99 13.34
N SER A 297 -20.40 -14.22 13.21
CA SER A 297 -19.66 -15.36 12.66
C SER A 297 -19.30 -15.15 11.20
N LEU A 298 -20.18 -14.55 10.38
CA LEU A 298 -19.88 -14.23 8.98
C LEU A 298 -18.75 -13.19 8.91
N VAL A 299 -18.81 -12.13 9.70
CA VAL A 299 -17.76 -11.09 9.75
C VAL A 299 -16.44 -11.70 10.23
N SER A 300 -16.48 -12.55 11.25
CA SER A 300 -15.31 -13.26 11.75
C SER A 300 -14.71 -14.21 10.70
N THR A 301 -15.54 -14.94 9.96
CA THR A 301 -15.10 -15.82 8.88
C THR A 301 -14.42 -15.04 7.76
N VAL A 302 -14.99 -13.89 7.35
CA VAL A 302 -14.39 -13.01 6.34
C VAL A 302 -13.07 -12.44 6.86
N SER A 303 -13.05 -11.93 8.09
CA SER A 303 -11.83 -11.43 8.75
C SER A 303 -10.76 -12.52 8.89
N GLY A 304 -11.15 -13.74 9.29
CA GLY A 304 -10.25 -14.89 9.38
C GLY A 304 -9.68 -15.29 8.01
N ARG A 305 -10.51 -15.29 6.96
CA ARG A 305 -10.03 -15.51 5.59
C ARG A 305 -9.05 -14.44 5.13
N MET A 306 -9.33 -13.17 5.42
CA MET A 306 -8.41 -12.08 5.11
C MET A 306 -7.08 -12.24 5.88
N ARG A 307 -7.14 -12.71 7.14
CA ARG A 307 -5.94 -13.04 7.93
C ARG A 307 -5.22 -14.27 7.39
N LEU A 308 -5.94 -15.35 7.06
CA LEU A 308 -5.37 -16.57 6.50
C LEU A 308 -4.73 -16.33 5.13
N LEU A 309 -5.32 -15.44 4.31
CA LEU A 309 -4.71 -14.98 3.06
C LEU A 309 -3.47 -14.10 3.32
N ALA A 310 -3.41 -13.48 4.50
CA ALA A 310 -2.24 -12.71 4.96
C ALA A 310 -1.21 -13.55 5.75
N THR A 311 -1.55 -14.77 6.18
CA THR A 311 -0.70 -15.63 7.05
C THR A 311 -0.44 -17.04 6.49
N ARG A 312 -1.03 -17.41 5.35
CA ARG A 312 -0.67 -18.68 4.69
C ARG A 312 0.68 -18.50 4.00
N GLU A 313 1.63 -18.72 4.80
CA GLU A 313 3.00 -19.09 4.47
C GLU A 313 3.26 -20.53 4.79
#